data_808cb02e31d433e15c31f07edfe0cdf4
#
_entry.id   808cb02e31d433e15c31f07edfe0cdf4
#
_cell.length_a   1.000
_cell.length_b   1.000
_cell.length_c   1.000
_cell.angle_alpha   90.00
_cell.angle_beta   90.00
_cell.angle_gamma   90.00
#
_symmetry.space_group_name_H-M   'P 1'
#
loop_
_entity.id
_entity.type
_entity.pdbx_description
1 polymer ?
#
loop_
_entity_poly.entity_id
_entity_poly.type
_entity_poly.pdbx_seq_one_letter_code
_entity_poly.pdbx_strand_id
1 'polypeptide(L)'
;MSVYANNLVTGEAEYIIENFDLLVYPRPNEPMTFSTPRTTFLADAPQFDLSSTMIRDAIERGDDTSAMLDKEVADYIREHGLWSLAYKISSLSAAINQGEESADLYIERGKCYFRQQEWGSAINDFQQALKITPSHKEAQQYIDMTREILEFRYKDIYNP
;
A
#
# COMPACT_ATOMS: atom_id res chain seq x y z
N MET A 1 26.01 1.61 -4.77
CA MET A 1 25.14 1.98 -5.90
C MET A 1 23.72 2.05 -5.35
N SER A 2 23.11 3.23 -5.40
CA SER A 2 21.76 3.44 -4.86
C SER A 2 20.74 2.57 -5.61
N VAL A 3 19.76 2.01 -4.89
CA VAL A 3 18.68 1.15 -5.42
C VAL A 3 17.89 1.83 -6.56
N TYR A 4 17.95 3.16 -6.66
CA TYR A 4 17.29 3.94 -7.72
C TYR A 4 18.05 3.95 -9.05
N ALA A 5 19.36 3.76 -9.05
CA ALA A 5 20.14 3.69 -10.30
C ALA A 5 19.94 2.35 -11.04
N ASN A 6 19.49 1.32 -10.35
CA ASN A 6 19.29 0.00 -10.94
C ASN A 6 17.97 -0.18 -11.69
N ASN A 7 17.04 0.78 -11.60
CA ASN A 7 15.74 0.73 -12.29
C ASN A 7 15.65 1.64 -13.52
N LEU A 8 16.68 2.40 -13.82
CA LEU A 8 16.77 3.14 -15.07
C LEU A 8 17.36 2.22 -16.13
N VAL A 9 16.70 2.14 -17.27
CA VAL A 9 17.22 1.43 -18.44
C VAL A 9 18.59 2.02 -18.77
N THR A 10 19.59 1.16 -18.95
CA THR A 10 20.96 1.57 -19.28
C THR A 10 20.95 2.52 -20.47
N GLY A 11 21.41 3.74 -20.27
CA GLY A 11 21.40 4.85 -21.24
C GLY A 11 20.57 6.07 -20.84
N GLU A 12 19.41 5.88 -20.18
CA GLU A 12 18.57 7.01 -19.74
C GLU A 12 19.17 7.71 -18.50
N ALA A 13 19.77 6.96 -17.59
CA ALA A 13 20.44 7.51 -16.42
C ALA A 13 21.67 8.35 -16.83
N GLU A 14 22.46 7.85 -17.75
CA GLU A 14 23.64 8.55 -18.28
C GLU A 14 23.21 9.85 -18.98
N TYR A 15 22.16 9.79 -19.80
CA TYR A 15 21.63 10.99 -20.47
C TYR A 15 21.18 12.06 -19.49
N ILE A 16 20.49 11.69 -18.40
CA ILE A 16 20.06 12.65 -17.36
C ILE A 16 21.27 13.25 -16.64
N ILE A 17 22.24 12.42 -16.26
CA ILE A 17 23.45 12.85 -15.56
C ILE A 17 24.29 13.82 -16.39
N GLU A 18 24.37 13.61 -17.70
CA GLU A 18 25.17 14.43 -18.62
C GLU A 18 24.48 15.73 -19.02
N ASN A 19 23.15 15.74 -19.11
CA ASN A 19 22.41 16.86 -19.72
C ASN A 19 21.66 17.75 -18.73
N PHE A 20 21.47 17.32 -17.47
CA PHE A 20 20.71 18.07 -16.49
C PHE A 20 21.50 18.37 -15.21
N ASP A 21 21.19 19.51 -14.58
CA ASP A 21 21.67 19.79 -13.23
C ASP A 21 20.81 19.02 -12.23
N LEU A 22 21.47 18.29 -11.32
CA LEU A 22 20.80 17.44 -10.35
C LEU A 22 20.78 18.11 -8.98
N LEU A 23 19.59 18.28 -8.42
CA LEU A 23 19.40 18.65 -7.03
C LEU A 23 19.12 17.38 -6.21
N VAL A 24 20.01 17.06 -5.27
CA VAL A 24 19.91 15.88 -4.45
C VAL A 24 19.54 16.28 -3.02
N TYR A 25 18.39 15.77 -2.58
CA TYR A 25 17.89 15.92 -1.23
C TYR A 25 18.38 14.76 -0.35
N PRO A 26 19.03 15.01 0.81
CA PRO A 26 19.47 13.95 1.69
C PRO A 26 18.30 13.20 2.31
N ARG A 27 18.43 11.89 2.43
CA ARG A 27 17.49 11.06 3.18
C ARG A 27 18.09 10.65 4.52
N PRO A 28 17.30 10.58 5.61
CA PRO A 28 17.77 10.06 6.88
C PRO A 28 18.34 8.64 6.68
N ASN A 29 19.52 8.39 7.26
CA ASN A 29 20.19 7.07 7.25
C ASN A 29 20.65 6.53 5.88
N GLU A 30 20.56 7.30 4.80
CA GLU A 30 21.14 6.90 3.51
C GLU A 30 22.39 7.74 3.21
N PRO A 31 23.60 7.10 3.10
CA PRO A 31 24.80 7.83 2.71
C PRO A 31 24.70 8.30 1.26
N MET A 32 25.06 9.55 1.03
CA MET A 32 25.16 10.09 -0.31
C MET A 32 26.38 9.49 -1.01
N THR A 33 26.14 8.50 -1.86
CA THR A 33 27.22 7.75 -2.56
C THR A 33 27.44 8.20 -4.01
N PHE A 34 26.60 9.12 -4.51
CA PHE A 34 26.62 9.55 -5.90
C PHE A 34 26.89 11.06 -6.01
N SER A 35 27.87 11.44 -6.82
CA SER A 35 28.20 12.85 -7.13
C SER A 35 28.70 12.96 -8.56
N THR A 36 28.22 13.97 -9.28
CA THR A 36 28.72 14.40 -10.58
C THR A 36 29.06 15.88 -10.52
N PRO A 37 29.80 16.43 -11.52
CA PRO A 37 30.09 17.87 -11.58
C PRO A 37 28.83 18.76 -11.61
N ARG A 38 27.67 18.19 -12.01
CA ARG A 38 26.36 18.88 -12.10
C ARG A 38 25.43 18.54 -10.94
N THR A 39 25.94 17.94 -9.86
CA THR A 39 25.13 17.58 -8.67
C THR A 39 25.29 18.63 -7.58
N THR A 40 24.18 19.20 -7.14
CA THR A 40 24.11 20.08 -5.97
C THR A 40 23.40 19.34 -4.85
N PHE A 41 24.05 19.20 -3.70
CA PHE A 41 23.44 18.59 -2.51
C PHE A 41 22.80 19.68 -1.65
N LEU A 42 21.54 19.49 -1.31
CA LEU A 42 20.79 20.38 -0.41
C LEU A 42 20.99 19.92 1.04
N ALA A 43 22.23 20.00 1.53
CA ALA A 43 22.62 19.46 2.84
C ALA A 43 21.85 20.10 4.02
N ASP A 44 21.51 21.38 3.90
CA ASP A 44 20.78 22.13 4.92
C ASP A 44 19.24 22.06 4.77
N ALA A 45 18.74 21.27 3.81
CA ALA A 45 17.32 21.11 3.62
C ALA A 45 16.68 20.36 4.80
N PRO A 46 15.50 20.78 5.27
CA PRO A 46 14.81 20.09 6.36
C PRO A 46 14.60 18.63 6.02
N GLN A 47 15.02 17.74 6.91
CA GLN A 47 14.78 16.29 6.73
C GLN A 47 13.45 15.92 7.35
N PHE A 48 12.59 15.31 6.58
CA PHE A 48 11.32 14.75 7.04
C PHE A 48 11.40 13.23 6.93
N ASP A 49 11.11 12.55 8.02
CA ASP A 49 10.98 11.08 8.05
C ASP A 49 9.57 10.68 7.59
N LEU A 50 9.21 11.15 6.39
CA LEU A 50 7.93 10.88 5.75
C LEU A 50 8.15 10.17 4.42
N SER A 51 7.42 9.08 4.21
CA SER A 51 7.35 8.40 2.92
C SER A 51 5.92 8.38 2.39
N SER A 52 5.76 8.32 1.09
CA SER A 52 4.44 8.17 0.46
C SER A 52 3.73 6.87 0.88
N THR A 53 4.47 5.86 1.30
CA THR A 53 3.90 4.62 1.87
C THR A 53 3.29 4.88 3.22
N MET A 54 4.01 5.57 4.13
CA MET A 54 3.48 5.92 5.46
C MET A 54 2.20 6.75 5.38
N ILE A 55 2.14 7.70 4.44
CA ILE A 55 0.95 8.53 4.22
C ILE A 55 -0.22 7.67 3.73
N ARG A 56 -0.01 6.80 2.76
CA ARG A 56 -1.06 5.90 2.25
C ARG A 56 -1.57 4.95 3.31
N ASP A 57 -0.67 4.38 4.11
CA ASP A 57 -1.03 3.49 5.21
C ASP A 57 -1.83 4.23 6.30
N ALA A 58 -1.48 5.49 6.61
CA ALA A 58 -2.23 6.31 7.53
C ALA A 58 -3.65 6.61 7.01
N ILE A 59 -3.78 6.97 5.72
CA ILE A 59 -5.08 7.18 5.08
C ILE A 59 -5.92 5.89 5.08
N GLU A 60 -5.31 4.75 4.76
CA GLU A 60 -6.00 3.45 4.77
C GLU A 60 -6.51 3.08 6.18
N ARG A 61 -5.78 3.45 7.23
CA ARG A 61 -6.21 3.26 8.62
C ARG A 61 -7.23 4.28 9.11
N GLY A 62 -7.41 5.40 8.39
CA GLY A 62 -8.23 6.53 8.80
C GLY A 62 -7.56 7.42 9.86
N ASP A 63 -6.23 7.39 9.95
CA ASP A 63 -5.46 8.23 10.85
C ASP A 63 -5.49 9.69 10.38
N ASP A 64 -5.26 10.64 11.32
CA ASP A 64 -5.10 12.05 10.99
C ASP A 64 -3.77 12.28 10.25
N THR A 65 -3.87 12.75 9.01
CA THR A 65 -2.73 13.04 8.13
C THR A 65 -2.42 14.54 8.02
N SER A 66 -3.03 15.38 8.84
CA SER A 66 -2.87 16.86 8.79
C SER A 66 -1.43 17.33 9.02
N ALA A 67 -0.62 16.56 9.75
CA ALA A 67 0.81 16.83 9.95
C ALA A 67 1.71 16.30 8.81
N MET A 68 1.15 15.48 7.91
CA MET A 68 1.89 14.77 6.85
C MET A 68 1.63 15.36 5.46
N LEU A 69 0.52 16.04 5.28
CA LEU A 69 0.05 16.55 4.00
C LEU A 69 -0.37 18.01 4.10
N ASP A 70 -0.17 18.74 3.02
CA ASP A 70 -0.83 20.02 2.84
C ASP A 70 -2.36 19.85 2.87
N LYS A 71 -3.05 20.86 3.43
CA LYS A 71 -4.51 20.81 3.61
C LYS A 71 -5.26 20.57 2.29
N GLU A 72 -4.86 21.23 1.22
CA GLU A 72 -5.52 21.11 -0.08
C GLU A 72 -5.34 19.71 -0.66
N VAL A 73 -4.15 19.10 -0.46
CA VAL A 73 -3.86 17.73 -0.88
C VAL A 73 -4.66 16.72 -0.04
N ALA A 74 -4.72 16.92 1.28
CA ALA A 74 -5.50 16.06 2.16
C ALA A 74 -7.01 16.12 1.85
N ASP A 75 -7.52 17.32 1.56
CA ASP A 75 -8.92 17.52 1.16
C ASP A 75 -9.22 16.82 -0.16
N TYR A 76 -8.35 16.96 -1.17
CA TYR A 76 -8.49 16.29 -2.47
C TYR A 76 -8.53 14.76 -2.32
N ILE A 77 -7.60 14.19 -1.53
CA ILE A 77 -7.55 12.75 -1.27
C ILE A 77 -8.84 12.26 -0.62
N ARG A 78 -9.35 12.99 0.36
CA ARG A 78 -10.59 12.66 1.07
C ARG A 78 -11.82 12.74 0.18
N GLU A 79 -11.95 13.81 -0.60
CA GLU A 79 -13.09 14.02 -1.52
C GLU A 79 -13.15 12.92 -2.60
N HIS A 80 -12.00 12.47 -3.09
CA HIS A 80 -11.91 11.42 -4.11
C HIS A 80 -11.78 10.01 -3.55
N GLY A 81 -11.74 9.86 -2.22
CA GLY A 81 -11.62 8.57 -1.53
C GLY A 81 -10.32 7.82 -1.86
N LEU A 82 -9.27 8.51 -2.30
CA LEU A 82 -8.03 7.90 -2.73
C LEU A 82 -7.36 7.16 -1.57
N TRP A 83 -6.80 5.98 -1.88
CA TRP A 83 -6.10 5.07 -0.94
C TRP A 83 -6.95 4.60 0.25
N SER A 84 -8.25 4.89 0.27
CA SER A 84 -9.18 4.29 1.24
C SER A 84 -9.36 2.79 0.99
N LEU A 85 -9.84 2.06 2.00
CA LEU A 85 -10.22 0.64 1.82
C LEU A 85 -11.24 0.46 0.69
N ALA A 86 -12.19 1.38 0.55
CA ALA A 86 -13.18 1.34 -0.53
C ALA A 86 -12.52 1.50 -1.91
N TYR A 87 -11.58 2.40 -2.06
CA TYR A 87 -10.81 2.57 -3.30
C TYR A 87 -10.01 1.31 -3.63
N LYS A 88 -9.33 0.73 -2.63
CA LYS A 88 -8.55 -0.51 -2.80
C LYS A 88 -9.44 -1.69 -3.22
N ILE A 89 -10.59 -1.86 -2.59
CA ILE A 89 -11.60 -2.88 -2.97
C ILE A 89 -12.07 -2.67 -4.41
N SER A 90 -12.37 -1.44 -4.80
CA SER A 90 -12.81 -1.11 -6.17
C SER A 90 -11.73 -1.44 -7.20
N SER A 91 -10.48 -1.05 -6.95
CA SER A 91 -9.34 -1.33 -7.82
C SER A 91 -9.09 -2.83 -8.00
N LEU A 92 -9.06 -3.59 -6.88
CA LEU A 92 -8.87 -5.04 -6.89
C LEU A 92 -10.04 -5.75 -7.61
N SER A 93 -11.28 -5.26 -7.40
CA SER A 93 -12.45 -5.79 -8.10
C SER A 93 -12.39 -5.54 -9.60
N ALA A 94 -11.88 -4.40 -10.03
CA ALA A 94 -11.68 -4.10 -11.45
C ALA A 94 -10.66 -5.06 -12.09
N ALA A 95 -9.53 -5.33 -11.43
CA ALA A 95 -8.52 -6.27 -11.89
C ALA A 95 -9.09 -7.69 -12.02
N ILE A 96 -9.81 -8.17 -11.00
CA ILE A 96 -10.47 -9.48 -11.01
C ILE A 96 -11.48 -9.57 -12.16
N ASN A 97 -12.29 -8.53 -12.39
CA ASN A 97 -13.29 -8.51 -13.47
C ASN A 97 -12.66 -8.44 -14.86
N GLN A 98 -11.43 -7.98 -14.99
CA GLN A 98 -10.65 -8.02 -16.24
C GLN A 98 -10.05 -9.38 -16.54
N GLY A 99 -10.28 -10.37 -15.68
CA GLY A 99 -9.85 -11.75 -15.87
C GLY A 99 -8.47 -12.05 -15.31
N GLU A 100 -7.92 -11.23 -14.47
CA GLU A 100 -6.71 -11.56 -13.72
C GLU A 100 -7.03 -12.63 -12.66
N GLU A 101 -6.78 -13.89 -12.99
CA GLU A 101 -6.92 -15.00 -12.02
C GLU A 101 -5.67 -15.14 -11.16
N SER A 102 -5.62 -14.37 -10.08
CA SER A 102 -4.55 -14.45 -9.07
C SER A 102 -5.13 -14.64 -7.68
N ALA A 103 -4.61 -15.62 -6.95
CA ALA A 103 -4.98 -15.81 -5.54
C ALA A 103 -4.68 -14.58 -4.70
N ASP A 104 -3.59 -13.87 -5.00
CA ASP A 104 -3.17 -12.67 -4.27
C ASP A 104 -4.19 -11.53 -4.37
N LEU A 105 -4.85 -11.34 -5.53
CA LEU A 105 -5.90 -10.33 -5.69
C LEU A 105 -7.09 -10.58 -4.75
N TYR A 106 -7.52 -11.84 -4.67
CA TYR A 106 -8.60 -12.22 -3.76
C TYR A 106 -8.17 -12.10 -2.29
N ILE A 107 -6.93 -12.46 -1.96
CA ILE A 107 -6.42 -12.30 -0.59
C ILE A 107 -6.37 -10.84 -0.19
N GLU A 108 -5.84 -9.98 -1.03
CA GLU A 108 -5.75 -8.55 -0.73
C GLU A 108 -7.15 -7.90 -0.60
N ARG A 109 -8.09 -8.27 -1.45
CA ARG A 109 -9.47 -7.78 -1.34
C ARG A 109 -10.18 -8.34 -0.11
N GLY A 110 -9.98 -9.61 0.20
CA GLY A 110 -10.48 -10.27 1.40
C GLY A 110 -9.98 -9.61 2.68
N LYS A 111 -8.69 -9.22 2.73
CA LYS A 111 -8.11 -8.45 3.84
C LYS A 111 -8.79 -7.08 3.99
N CYS A 112 -9.11 -6.40 2.90
CA CYS A 112 -9.85 -5.14 2.95
C CYS A 112 -11.25 -5.33 3.54
N TYR A 113 -11.99 -6.35 3.09
CA TYR A 113 -13.29 -6.70 3.65
C TYR A 113 -13.20 -7.10 5.12
N PHE A 114 -12.17 -7.87 5.51
CA PHE A 114 -11.94 -8.24 6.91
C PHE A 114 -11.76 -7.01 7.80
N ARG A 115 -10.98 -6.01 7.37
CA ARG A 115 -10.80 -4.74 8.07
C ARG A 115 -12.10 -3.92 8.19
N GLN A 116 -12.99 -4.00 7.19
CA GLN A 116 -14.31 -3.38 7.22
C GLN A 116 -15.34 -4.19 8.02
N GLN A 117 -14.94 -5.32 8.61
CA GLN A 117 -15.83 -6.26 9.30
C GLN A 117 -16.91 -6.88 8.40
N GLU A 118 -16.69 -6.84 7.08
CA GLU A 118 -17.52 -7.49 6.07
C GLU A 118 -17.15 -8.99 5.96
N TRP A 119 -17.47 -9.72 7.03
CA TRP A 119 -16.96 -11.08 7.25
C TRP A 119 -17.35 -12.06 6.13
N GLY A 120 -18.57 -11.95 5.61
CA GLY A 120 -19.05 -12.80 4.53
C GLY A 120 -18.28 -12.60 3.23
N SER A 121 -18.05 -11.34 2.86
CA SER A 121 -17.26 -10.97 1.68
C SER A 121 -15.81 -11.41 1.82
N ALA A 122 -15.23 -11.23 3.02
CA ALA A 122 -13.86 -11.66 3.33
C ALA A 122 -13.69 -13.17 3.16
N ILE A 123 -14.57 -13.99 3.78
CA ILE A 123 -14.52 -15.45 3.65
C ILE A 123 -14.67 -15.90 2.21
N ASN A 124 -15.58 -15.29 1.44
CA ASN A 124 -15.77 -15.63 0.03
C ASN A 124 -14.49 -15.40 -0.78
N ASP A 125 -13.82 -14.28 -0.58
CA ASP A 125 -12.57 -13.98 -1.28
C ASP A 125 -11.44 -14.94 -0.87
N PHE A 126 -11.26 -15.22 0.42
CA PHE A 126 -10.26 -16.20 0.85
C PHE A 126 -10.55 -17.62 0.32
N GLN A 127 -11.82 -18.00 0.20
CA GLN A 127 -12.20 -19.27 -0.42
C GLN A 127 -11.90 -19.29 -1.92
N GLN A 128 -12.09 -18.18 -2.65
CA GLN A 128 -11.71 -18.10 -4.05
C GLN A 128 -10.18 -18.21 -4.20
N ALA A 129 -9.42 -17.55 -3.34
CA ALA A 129 -7.97 -17.69 -3.32
C ALA A 129 -7.53 -19.15 -3.12
N LEU A 130 -8.18 -19.90 -2.22
CA LEU A 130 -7.90 -21.33 -2.00
C LEU A 130 -8.33 -22.23 -3.16
N LYS A 131 -9.31 -21.84 -3.97
CA LYS A 131 -9.63 -22.58 -5.20
C LYS A 131 -8.52 -22.46 -6.24
N ILE A 132 -7.87 -21.29 -6.31
CA ILE A 132 -6.74 -21.04 -7.21
C ILE A 132 -5.45 -21.68 -6.66
N THR A 133 -5.19 -21.48 -5.37
CA THR A 133 -4.00 -21.98 -4.67
C THR A 133 -4.41 -22.71 -3.38
N PRO A 134 -4.71 -24.02 -3.44
CA PRO A 134 -5.24 -24.79 -2.29
C PRO A 134 -4.34 -24.82 -1.06
N SER A 135 -3.04 -24.63 -1.23
CA SER A 135 -2.05 -24.64 -0.13
C SER A 135 -1.76 -23.24 0.43
N HIS A 136 -2.56 -22.22 0.12
CA HIS A 136 -2.30 -20.86 0.56
C HIS A 136 -2.59 -20.67 2.05
N LYS A 137 -1.54 -20.73 2.86
CA LYS A 137 -1.64 -20.72 4.34
C LYS A 137 -2.31 -19.46 4.90
N GLU A 138 -1.99 -18.30 4.35
CA GLU A 138 -2.56 -17.04 4.83
C GLU A 138 -4.06 -16.97 4.61
N ALA A 139 -4.58 -17.41 3.46
CA ALA A 139 -6.01 -17.46 3.19
C ALA A 139 -6.74 -18.36 4.18
N GLN A 140 -6.18 -19.54 4.50
CA GLN A 140 -6.73 -20.44 5.50
C GLN A 140 -6.74 -19.81 6.89
N GLN A 141 -5.67 -19.15 7.30
CA GLN A 141 -5.58 -18.47 8.59
C GLN A 141 -6.65 -17.37 8.75
N TYR A 142 -6.89 -16.57 7.70
CA TYR A 142 -7.93 -15.54 7.74
C TYR A 142 -9.34 -16.14 7.82
N ILE A 143 -9.61 -17.27 7.14
CA ILE A 143 -10.89 -17.98 7.26
C ILE A 143 -11.11 -18.45 8.69
N ASP A 144 -10.10 -19.09 9.30
CA ASP A 144 -10.19 -19.62 10.65
C ASP A 144 -10.40 -18.48 11.67
N MET A 145 -9.61 -17.41 11.57
CA MET A 145 -9.78 -16.19 12.37
C MET A 145 -11.19 -15.60 12.26
N THR A 146 -11.70 -15.50 11.02
CA THR A 146 -13.03 -14.93 10.78
C THR A 146 -14.12 -15.80 11.39
N ARG A 147 -13.99 -17.12 11.32
CA ARG A 147 -14.94 -18.07 11.97
C ARG A 147 -14.93 -17.93 13.48
N GLU A 148 -13.75 -17.85 14.11
CA GLU A 148 -13.63 -17.64 15.55
C GLU A 148 -14.32 -16.35 16.00
N ILE A 149 -14.15 -15.24 15.25
CA ILE A 149 -14.81 -13.97 15.53
C ILE A 149 -16.34 -14.12 15.44
N LEU A 150 -16.82 -14.79 14.40
CA LEU A 150 -18.25 -15.01 14.21
C LEU A 150 -18.84 -15.92 15.31
N GLU A 151 -18.15 -17.00 15.66
CA GLU A 151 -18.59 -17.89 16.74
C GLU A 151 -18.65 -17.16 18.08
N PHE A 152 -17.67 -16.32 18.39
CA PHE A 152 -17.70 -15.51 19.61
C PHE A 152 -18.89 -14.56 19.62
N ARG A 153 -19.14 -13.82 18.53
CA ARG A 153 -20.28 -12.90 18.42
C ARG A 153 -21.63 -13.60 18.51
N TYR A 154 -21.77 -14.80 17.95
CA TYR A 154 -23.03 -15.55 18.00
C TYR A 154 -23.28 -16.21 19.35
N LYS A 155 -22.25 -16.60 20.10
CA LYS A 155 -22.40 -17.12 21.46
C LYS A 155 -23.02 -16.10 22.41
N ASP A 156 -22.64 -14.83 22.30
CA ASP A 156 -23.18 -13.77 23.15
C ASP A 156 -24.65 -13.41 22.82
N ILE A 157 -25.12 -13.72 21.61
CA ILE A 157 -26.50 -13.47 21.19
C ILE A 157 -27.46 -14.59 21.67
N TYR A 158 -26.95 -15.81 21.85
CA TYR A 158 -27.78 -16.98 22.21
C TYR A 158 -27.68 -17.41 23.69
N ASN A 159 -26.96 -16.70 24.51
CA ASN A 159 -26.85 -16.95 25.95
C ASN A 159 -27.41 -15.74 26.73
N PRO A 160 -28.75 -15.73 27.01
CA PRO A 160 -29.38 -14.70 27.84
C PRO A 160 -28.97 -14.81 29.31
#